data_da4af91285b872074f8bd1d1c4187856
#
_entry.id   da4af91285b872074f8bd1d1c4187856
#
_cell.length_a   1.000
_cell.length_b   1.000
_cell.length_c   1.000
_cell.angle_alpha   90.00
_cell.angle_beta   90.00
_cell.angle_gamma   90.00
#
_symmetry.space_group_name_H-M   'P 1'
#
loop_
_entity.id
_entity.type
_entity.pdbx_description
1 polymer ?
#
loop_
_entity_poly.entity_id
_entity_poly.type
_entity_poly.pdbx_seq_one_letter_code
_entity_poly.pdbx_strand_id
1 'polypeptide(L)'
;MSFKDFFRFPASRLSRRIALWVFFCVILIETLIFIPSYHNREKELLSQLKDVSAARVAMIMEIVRPDASDDELFGQVKKLQNNKNVVGGALYGADGRKIGEFGEMPELAITDVEAAGMTFLLSQDGCRYDIASSPVELHRDYRLILRHDSSSIKAGLLAYFLRVAGLVVIISLVVTVGTWLTLRWIVVNPILNLRQDLVRAGEALSHDQQTPEFYSVTVQRNDELGEVIRAFRQMYQRISDAINKRRQVEEALQVSFEQVEAYSQELNNELEKGRRMQINFLPGQLMQPPGWEIAAYFKPARQVAGDFYDVFRIPGGSVGFVIADVCDKGVGAALFMALFRSLIRIFSGQTSVNGLPLTCSDALLDQMDEHQNNPSVAPDHVTALKAIYLTNNYIALNHGDLAMFATLFFGVIDPDSGVLSYINGGHEPLFIVGPDGGVKDRLASTGPSVGIEPNIRFNIGQTRLDPGDILVGYTDGVVEACASDGGFFTMDRLVATLDEPASSAKELLDRIAAGVQEHIGAADQFDDVTMLAIRRIH
;
A
#
# COMPACT_ATOMS: atom_id res chain seq x y z
N MET A 1 -5.42 -22.33 -45.84
CA MET A 1 -6.29 -21.50 -44.95
C MET A 1 -7.25 -20.76 -45.85
N SER A 2 -8.56 -21.07 -45.82
CA SER A 2 -9.57 -20.48 -46.71
C SER A 2 -9.88 -19.03 -46.29
N PHE A 3 -10.18 -18.18 -47.27
CA PHE A 3 -10.56 -16.78 -47.05
C PHE A 3 -11.76 -16.61 -46.09
N LYS A 4 -12.56 -17.68 -45.88
CA LYS A 4 -13.68 -17.74 -44.94
C LYS A 4 -13.25 -17.88 -43.47
N ASP A 5 -12.07 -18.46 -43.22
CA ASP A 5 -11.54 -18.60 -41.84
C ASP A 5 -10.94 -17.29 -41.31
N PHE A 6 -10.69 -16.35 -42.23
CA PHE A 6 -10.15 -15.01 -41.94
C PHE A 6 -11.13 -14.13 -41.11
N PHE A 7 -12.44 -14.34 -41.32
CA PHE A 7 -13.49 -13.51 -40.66
C PHE A 7 -14.16 -14.16 -39.43
N ARG A 8 -13.85 -15.43 -39.12
CA ARG A 8 -14.59 -16.20 -38.12
C ARG A 8 -14.01 -16.21 -36.70
N PHE A 9 -12.84 -15.65 -36.47
CA PHE A 9 -12.30 -15.59 -35.11
C PHE A 9 -12.71 -14.29 -34.41
N PRO A 10 -13.24 -14.38 -33.17
CA PRO A 10 -13.57 -13.20 -32.40
C PRO A 10 -12.31 -12.35 -32.24
N ALA A 11 -12.33 -11.13 -32.77
CA ALA A 11 -11.24 -10.19 -32.61
C ALA A 11 -10.97 -10.03 -31.11
N SER A 12 -9.74 -10.27 -30.67
CA SER A 12 -9.40 -10.11 -29.26
C SER A 12 -9.78 -8.71 -28.82
N ARG A 13 -10.34 -8.58 -27.61
CA ARG A 13 -10.76 -7.28 -27.05
C ARG A 13 -9.62 -6.27 -27.07
N LEU A 14 -8.39 -6.76 -26.90
CA LEU A 14 -7.18 -5.94 -26.88
C LEU A 14 -6.86 -5.38 -28.28
N SER A 15 -6.83 -6.22 -29.33
CA SER A 15 -6.51 -5.76 -30.68
C SER A 15 -7.52 -4.73 -31.19
N ARG A 16 -8.81 -4.92 -30.87
CA ARG A 16 -9.86 -3.97 -31.22
C ARG A 16 -9.67 -2.62 -30.50
N ARG A 17 -9.32 -2.63 -29.24
CA ARG A 17 -9.06 -1.39 -28.49
C ARG A 17 -7.85 -0.65 -29.05
N ILE A 18 -6.75 -1.35 -29.31
CA ILE A 18 -5.55 -0.71 -29.87
C ILE A 18 -5.87 -0.14 -31.28
N ALA A 19 -6.55 -0.89 -32.14
CA ALA A 19 -6.92 -0.41 -33.47
C ALA A 19 -7.82 0.82 -33.41
N LEU A 20 -8.80 0.86 -32.49
CA LEU A 20 -9.62 2.04 -32.25
C LEU A 20 -8.80 3.23 -31.76
N TRP A 21 -7.89 3.03 -30.84
CA TRP A 21 -7.01 4.10 -30.37
C TRP A 21 -6.12 4.65 -31.49
N VAL A 22 -5.53 3.79 -32.30
CA VAL A 22 -4.73 4.20 -33.47
C VAL A 22 -5.59 5.01 -34.43
N PHE A 23 -6.81 4.53 -34.75
CA PHE A 23 -7.75 5.26 -35.58
C PHE A 23 -8.05 6.66 -35.07
N PHE A 24 -8.38 6.78 -33.78
CA PHE A 24 -8.65 8.09 -33.17
C PHE A 24 -7.41 8.99 -33.12
N CYS A 25 -6.22 8.44 -32.85
CA CYS A 25 -4.98 9.22 -32.87
C CYS A 25 -4.68 9.75 -34.26
N VAL A 26 -4.85 8.93 -35.31
CA VAL A 26 -4.63 9.37 -36.70
C VAL A 26 -5.62 10.47 -37.05
N ILE A 27 -6.91 10.30 -36.79
CA ILE A 27 -7.93 11.34 -37.07
C ILE A 27 -7.60 12.64 -36.29
N LEU A 28 -7.19 12.53 -35.05
CA LEU A 28 -6.85 13.70 -34.23
C LEU A 28 -5.67 14.47 -34.82
N ILE A 29 -4.59 13.77 -35.18
CA ILE A 29 -3.41 14.39 -35.80
C ILE A 29 -3.78 15.04 -37.14
N GLU A 30 -4.50 14.32 -38.00
CA GLU A 30 -4.94 14.82 -39.30
C GLU A 30 -5.87 16.05 -39.15
N THR A 31 -6.78 16.03 -38.18
CA THR A 31 -7.65 17.18 -37.87
C THR A 31 -6.84 18.39 -37.41
N LEU A 32 -5.82 18.17 -36.59
CA LEU A 32 -4.96 19.23 -36.07
C LEU A 32 -4.13 19.88 -37.19
N ILE A 33 -3.71 19.10 -38.18
CA ILE A 33 -3.01 19.58 -39.39
C ILE A 33 -3.99 20.28 -40.35
N PHE A 34 -5.18 19.74 -40.44
CA PHE A 34 -6.19 20.25 -41.37
C PHE A 34 -6.65 21.67 -41.03
N ILE A 35 -6.88 21.99 -39.76
CA ILE A 35 -7.39 23.33 -39.36
C ILE A 35 -6.50 24.47 -39.86
N PRO A 36 -5.16 24.46 -39.60
CA PRO A 36 -4.28 25.49 -40.14
C PRO A 36 -4.21 25.48 -41.67
N SER A 37 -4.22 24.29 -42.29
CA SER A 37 -4.14 24.13 -43.73
C SER A 37 -5.38 24.73 -44.42
N TYR A 38 -6.57 24.50 -43.87
CA TYR A 38 -7.80 25.09 -44.35
C TYR A 38 -7.77 26.63 -44.25
N HIS A 39 -7.36 27.14 -43.10
CA HIS A 39 -7.28 28.59 -42.88
C HIS A 39 -6.23 29.28 -43.78
N ASN A 40 -5.10 28.63 -43.99
CA ASN A 40 -4.07 29.12 -44.91
C ASN A 40 -4.60 29.13 -46.36
N ARG A 41 -5.32 28.07 -46.75
CA ARG A 41 -5.91 28.01 -48.11
C ARG A 41 -6.96 29.07 -48.33
N GLU A 42 -7.77 29.35 -47.33
CA GLU A 42 -8.75 30.45 -47.36
C GLU A 42 -8.04 31.80 -47.54
N LYS A 43 -7.03 32.09 -46.74
CA LYS A 43 -6.24 33.31 -46.84
C LYS A 43 -5.57 33.46 -48.23
N GLU A 44 -5.01 32.36 -48.73
CA GLU A 44 -4.37 32.35 -50.05
C GLU A 44 -5.36 32.72 -51.17
N LEU A 45 -6.56 32.10 -51.17
CA LEU A 45 -7.58 32.36 -52.19
C LEU A 45 -8.14 33.79 -52.10
N LEU A 46 -8.32 34.30 -50.88
CA LEU A 46 -8.75 35.68 -50.65
C LEU A 46 -7.67 36.68 -51.07
N SER A 47 -6.38 36.38 -50.78
CA SER A 47 -5.24 37.20 -51.23
C SER A 47 -5.14 37.23 -52.76
N GLN A 48 -5.28 36.07 -53.41
CA GLN A 48 -5.32 36.01 -54.89
C GLN A 48 -6.43 36.86 -55.48
N LEU A 49 -7.61 36.85 -54.85
CA LEU A 49 -8.73 37.68 -55.30
C LEU A 49 -8.39 39.17 -55.13
N LYS A 50 -7.75 39.55 -54.01
CA LYS A 50 -7.29 40.92 -53.76
C LYS A 50 -6.27 41.35 -54.80
N ASP A 51 -5.26 40.50 -55.08
CA ASP A 51 -4.17 40.84 -56.05
C ASP A 51 -4.76 41.02 -57.48
N VAL A 52 -5.69 40.13 -57.87
CA VAL A 52 -6.40 40.23 -59.15
C VAL A 52 -7.26 41.49 -59.18
N SER A 53 -7.92 41.84 -58.08
CA SER A 53 -8.72 43.09 -57.99
C SER A 53 -7.82 44.30 -58.13
N ALA A 54 -6.69 44.38 -57.39
CA ALA A 54 -5.75 45.49 -57.45
C ALA A 54 -5.17 45.66 -58.88
N ALA A 55 -4.74 44.53 -59.49
CA ALA A 55 -4.26 44.60 -60.90
C ALA A 55 -5.28 45.13 -61.89
N ARG A 56 -6.56 44.78 -61.69
CA ARG A 56 -7.64 45.29 -62.57
C ARG A 56 -7.92 46.76 -62.32
N VAL A 57 -7.95 47.21 -61.11
CA VAL A 57 -8.07 48.62 -60.76
C VAL A 57 -6.93 49.41 -61.36
N ALA A 58 -5.69 48.94 -61.22
CA ALA A 58 -4.53 49.60 -61.84
C ALA A 58 -4.65 49.71 -63.37
N MET A 59 -5.09 48.63 -64.04
CA MET A 59 -5.29 48.63 -65.48
C MET A 59 -6.31 49.65 -65.90
N ILE A 60 -7.41 49.84 -65.17
CA ILE A 60 -8.41 50.87 -65.50
C ILE A 60 -7.83 52.24 -65.20
N MET A 61 -7.12 52.43 -64.14
CA MET A 61 -6.51 53.72 -63.82
C MET A 61 -5.45 54.15 -64.84
N GLU A 62 -4.80 53.23 -65.50
CA GLU A 62 -3.86 53.54 -66.60
C GLU A 62 -4.56 54.07 -67.84
N ILE A 63 -5.80 53.70 -68.05
CA ILE A 63 -6.67 54.16 -69.21
C ILE A 63 -7.29 55.52 -68.93
N VAL A 64 -7.49 55.87 -67.67
CA VAL A 64 -8.14 57.12 -67.24
C VAL A 64 -7.18 58.32 -67.37
N ARG A 65 -7.53 59.38 -68.10
CA ARG A 65 -6.71 60.58 -68.20
C ARG A 65 -6.53 61.27 -66.84
N PRO A 66 -5.39 61.88 -66.58
CA PRO A 66 -5.12 62.54 -65.30
C PRO A 66 -6.10 63.69 -64.96
N ASP A 67 -6.74 64.28 -65.94
CA ASP A 67 -7.66 65.40 -65.85
C ASP A 67 -9.16 64.98 -65.98
N ALA A 68 -9.43 63.66 -65.96
CA ALA A 68 -10.78 63.14 -66.08
C ALA A 68 -11.71 63.62 -64.95
N SER A 69 -12.99 63.98 -65.31
CA SER A 69 -14.02 64.35 -64.34
C SER A 69 -14.46 63.16 -63.49
N ASP A 70 -15.06 63.43 -62.29
CA ASP A 70 -15.62 62.41 -61.41
C ASP A 70 -16.57 61.46 -62.14
N ASP A 71 -17.44 61.98 -63.07
CA ASP A 71 -18.38 61.19 -63.88
C ASP A 71 -17.64 60.28 -64.87
N GLU A 72 -16.57 60.77 -65.51
CA GLU A 72 -15.75 59.95 -66.41
C GLU A 72 -15.03 58.85 -65.72
N LEU A 73 -14.45 59.16 -64.57
CA LEU A 73 -13.78 58.17 -63.67
C LEU A 73 -14.79 57.12 -63.24
N PHE A 74 -15.96 57.56 -62.75
CA PHE A 74 -17.01 56.62 -62.31
C PHE A 74 -17.48 55.74 -63.47
N GLY A 75 -17.64 56.32 -64.67
CA GLY A 75 -18.02 55.59 -65.89
C GLY A 75 -17.00 54.48 -66.25
N GLN A 76 -15.74 54.70 -66.05
CA GLN A 76 -14.69 53.67 -66.28
C GLN A 76 -14.69 52.60 -65.17
N VAL A 77 -14.79 53.03 -63.93
CA VAL A 77 -14.87 52.10 -62.76
C VAL A 77 -16.09 51.21 -62.86
N LYS A 78 -17.24 51.74 -63.30
CA LYS A 78 -18.47 50.96 -63.52
C LYS A 78 -18.31 49.83 -64.54
N LYS A 79 -17.38 49.93 -65.48
CA LYS A 79 -17.08 48.82 -66.42
C LYS A 79 -16.49 47.58 -65.71
N LEU A 80 -15.98 47.73 -64.52
CA LEU A 80 -15.58 46.56 -63.70
C LEU A 80 -16.69 45.59 -63.41
N GLN A 81 -17.96 46.08 -63.42
CA GLN A 81 -19.15 45.25 -63.25
C GLN A 81 -19.34 44.21 -64.37
N ASN A 82 -18.78 44.47 -65.55
CA ASN A 82 -18.83 43.51 -66.65
C ASN A 82 -17.95 42.28 -66.43
N ASN A 83 -17.26 42.22 -65.32
CA ASN A 83 -16.36 41.19 -65.01
C ASN A 83 -17.01 40.20 -64.02
N LYS A 84 -16.94 38.88 -64.28
CA LYS A 84 -17.67 37.83 -63.54
C LYS A 84 -17.48 37.83 -62.01
N ASN A 85 -16.45 38.47 -61.53
CA ASN A 85 -16.14 38.44 -60.10
C ASN A 85 -16.47 39.77 -59.38
N VAL A 86 -16.78 40.83 -60.07
CA VAL A 86 -17.14 42.10 -59.43
C VAL A 86 -18.65 42.27 -59.54
N VAL A 87 -19.33 42.20 -58.42
CA VAL A 87 -20.80 42.29 -58.34
C VAL A 87 -21.28 43.71 -58.04
N GLY A 88 -20.37 44.54 -57.55
CA GLY A 88 -20.70 45.93 -57.29
C GLY A 88 -19.51 46.74 -56.76
N GLY A 89 -19.77 48.00 -56.47
CA GLY A 89 -18.75 48.86 -55.87
C GLY A 89 -19.24 50.28 -55.66
N ALA A 90 -18.47 51.04 -54.91
CA ALA A 90 -18.75 52.44 -54.62
C ALA A 90 -17.41 53.21 -54.67
N LEU A 91 -17.50 54.37 -55.38
CA LEU A 91 -16.39 55.32 -55.51
C LEU A 91 -16.66 56.53 -54.63
N TYR A 92 -15.63 56.90 -53.88
CA TYR A 92 -15.64 58.05 -52.97
C TYR A 92 -14.53 59.04 -53.33
N GLY A 93 -14.81 60.32 -53.19
CA GLY A 93 -13.82 61.38 -53.33
C GLY A 93 -12.87 61.51 -52.14
N ALA A 94 -11.90 62.41 -52.27
CA ALA A 94 -10.93 62.75 -51.22
C ALA A 94 -11.59 63.20 -49.88
N ASP A 95 -12.79 63.84 -50.03
CA ASP A 95 -13.58 64.33 -48.92
C ASP A 95 -14.52 63.29 -48.27
N GLY A 96 -14.43 62.03 -48.69
CA GLY A 96 -15.28 60.94 -48.25
C GLY A 96 -16.66 60.96 -48.83
N ARG A 97 -17.02 61.90 -49.72
CA ARG A 97 -18.30 62.01 -50.41
C ARG A 97 -18.43 60.89 -51.45
N LYS A 98 -19.56 60.20 -51.42
CA LYS A 98 -19.82 59.16 -52.41
C LYS A 98 -20.10 59.83 -53.80
N ILE A 99 -19.29 59.48 -54.78
CA ILE A 99 -19.39 59.96 -56.16
C ILE A 99 -20.44 59.12 -56.93
N GLY A 100 -20.36 57.79 -56.74
CA GLY A 100 -21.28 56.90 -57.37
C GLY A 100 -21.17 55.46 -56.84
N GLU A 101 -22.19 54.65 -57.15
CA GLU A 101 -22.24 53.23 -56.84
C GLU A 101 -22.77 52.45 -58.06
N PHE A 102 -22.38 51.17 -58.10
CA PHE A 102 -22.87 50.28 -59.17
C PHE A 102 -23.00 48.85 -58.62
N GLY A 103 -23.96 48.10 -59.12
CA GLY A 103 -24.21 46.72 -58.71
C GLY A 103 -24.68 46.59 -57.26
N GLU A 104 -24.21 45.53 -56.59
CA GLU A 104 -24.48 45.32 -55.19
C GLU A 104 -23.66 46.29 -54.34
N MET A 105 -24.25 46.89 -53.30
CA MET A 105 -23.57 47.84 -52.45
C MET A 105 -22.62 47.13 -51.52
N PRO A 106 -21.33 47.59 -51.38
CA PRO A 106 -20.40 47.05 -50.41
C PRO A 106 -20.93 47.22 -48.99
N GLU A 107 -20.69 46.21 -48.13
CA GLU A 107 -20.97 46.29 -46.70
C GLU A 107 -19.80 47.01 -45.92
N LEU A 108 -18.61 47.02 -46.52
CA LEU A 108 -17.48 47.77 -45.97
C LEU A 108 -17.79 49.28 -46.12
N ALA A 109 -18.00 49.95 -44.99
CA ALA A 109 -18.26 51.37 -44.98
C ALA A 109 -16.95 52.18 -45.15
N ILE A 110 -17.04 53.32 -45.79
CA ILE A 110 -15.89 54.24 -45.97
C ILE A 110 -15.34 54.68 -44.62
N THR A 111 -16.20 54.86 -43.63
CA THR A 111 -15.79 55.19 -42.24
C THR A 111 -14.88 54.14 -41.62
N ASP A 112 -15.10 52.86 -41.93
CA ASP A 112 -14.29 51.75 -41.40
C ASP A 112 -12.92 51.69 -42.09
N VAL A 113 -12.85 52.07 -43.35
CA VAL A 113 -11.62 52.23 -44.11
C VAL A 113 -10.80 53.38 -43.55
N GLU A 114 -11.45 54.52 -43.25
CA GLU A 114 -10.76 55.76 -42.80
C GLU A 114 -10.35 55.68 -41.31
N ALA A 115 -11.23 55.24 -40.44
CA ALA A 115 -11.01 55.23 -39.01
C ALA A 115 -10.22 54.00 -38.50
N ALA A 116 -10.44 52.84 -39.09
CA ALA A 116 -9.87 51.56 -38.65
C ALA A 116 -8.78 51.01 -39.60
N GLY A 117 -8.54 51.67 -40.77
CA GLY A 117 -7.58 51.17 -41.76
C GLY A 117 -8.01 49.83 -42.38
N MET A 118 -9.30 49.51 -42.37
CA MET A 118 -9.81 48.25 -42.92
C MET A 118 -9.71 48.27 -44.45
N THR A 119 -8.94 47.36 -45.02
CA THR A 119 -8.78 47.24 -46.47
C THR A 119 -9.63 46.16 -47.13
N PHE A 120 -10.33 45.35 -46.33
CA PHE A 120 -11.22 44.29 -46.80
C PHE A 120 -12.25 43.92 -45.76
N LEU A 121 -13.38 43.38 -46.22
CA LEU A 121 -14.43 42.80 -45.38
C LEU A 121 -15.02 41.58 -46.07
N LEU A 122 -15.03 40.44 -45.39
CA LEU A 122 -15.75 39.26 -45.86
C LEU A 122 -17.16 39.28 -45.26
N SER A 123 -18.20 39.12 -46.08
CA SER A 123 -19.58 39.06 -45.60
C SER A 123 -19.80 37.85 -44.64
N GLN A 124 -20.80 37.95 -43.78
CA GLN A 124 -21.10 36.86 -42.80
C GLN A 124 -21.43 35.52 -43.48
N ASP A 125 -22.01 35.55 -44.67
CA ASP A 125 -22.32 34.35 -45.45
C ASP A 125 -21.11 33.80 -46.23
N GLY A 126 -19.97 34.53 -46.23
CA GLY A 126 -18.76 34.17 -46.95
C GLY A 126 -18.89 34.21 -48.47
N CYS A 127 -19.99 34.78 -49.01
CA CYS A 127 -20.26 34.83 -50.45
C CYS A 127 -19.87 36.16 -51.10
N ARG A 128 -19.57 37.17 -50.30
CA ARG A 128 -19.16 38.50 -50.78
C ARG A 128 -17.89 38.92 -50.07
N TYR A 129 -16.99 39.53 -50.81
CA TYR A 129 -15.72 40.04 -50.31
C TYR A 129 -15.50 41.46 -50.79
N ASP A 130 -15.58 42.40 -49.89
CA ASP A 130 -15.37 43.80 -50.15
C ASP A 130 -13.89 44.14 -50.01
N ILE A 131 -13.34 44.83 -51.01
CA ILE A 131 -11.92 45.25 -51.05
C ILE A 131 -11.89 46.77 -51.28
N ALA A 132 -11.25 47.47 -50.37
CA ALA A 132 -10.97 48.89 -50.50
C ALA A 132 -9.59 49.10 -51.16
N SER A 133 -9.53 49.76 -52.28
CA SER A 133 -8.28 50.18 -52.92
C SER A 133 -7.75 51.45 -52.28
N SER A 134 -6.44 51.49 -52.02
CA SER A 134 -5.77 52.65 -51.44
C SER A 134 -5.67 53.84 -52.46
N PRO A 135 -5.54 55.09 -51.97
CA PRO A 135 -5.29 56.25 -52.87
C PRO A 135 -4.04 56.07 -53.71
N VAL A 136 -3.02 55.37 -53.19
CA VAL A 136 -1.78 55.09 -53.92
C VAL A 136 -2.01 54.16 -55.11
N GLU A 137 -2.91 53.18 -55.00
CA GLU A 137 -3.28 52.25 -56.08
C GLU A 137 -4.12 52.99 -57.19
N LEU A 138 -4.85 54.01 -56.76
CA LEU A 138 -5.66 54.81 -57.67
C LEU A 138 -4.91 55.99 -58.33
N HIS A 139 -3.68 56.26 -57.91
CA HIS A 139 -2.85 57.41 -58.30
C HIS A 139 -3.57 58.75 -58.13
N ARG A 140 -4.60 58.80 -57.27
CA ARG A 140 -5.43 59.94 -56.95
C ARG A 140 -6.03 59.83 -55.55
N ASP A 141 -6.48 60.92 -54.97
CA ASP A 141 -7.08 60.98 -53.65
C ASP A 141 -8.52 60.40 -53.57
N TYR A 142 -8.83 59.44 -54.45
CA TYR A 142 -10.10 58.71 -54.41
C TYR A 142 -9.99 57.40 -53.64
N ARG A 143 -11.15 56.88 -53.21
CA ARG A 143 -11.20 55.55 -52.58
C ARG A 143 -12.26 54.73 -53.31
N LEU A 144 -11.89 53.55 -53.72
CA LEU A 144 -12.80 52.64 -54.45
C LEU A 144 -12.98 51.39 -53.57
N ILE A 145 -14.23 51.10 -53.28
CA ILE A 145 -14.55 49.83 -52.57
C ILE A 145 -15.27 48.96 -53.61
N LEU A 146 -14.68 47.81 -53.90
CA LEU A 146 -15.25 46.84 -54.85
C LEU A 146 -15.81 45.65 -54.09
N ARG A 147 -17.02 45.26 -54.42
CA ARG A 147 -17.67 44.06 -53.94
C ARG A 147 -17.46 42.93 -54.91
N HIS A 148 -16.87 41.86 -54.44
CA HIS A 148 -16.58 40.67 -55.24
C HIS A 148 -17.49 39.52 -54.88
N ASP A 149 -17.80 38.67 -55.87
CA ASP A 149 -18.43 37.38 -55.63
C ASP A 149 -17.34 36.37 -55.19
N SER A 150 -17.37 35.99 -53.93
CA SER A 150 -16.49 34.95 -53.32
C SER A 150 -17.15 33.57 -53.25
N SER A 151 -18.32 33.36 -53.83
CA SER A 151 -19.03 32.08 -53.83
C SER A 151 -18.22 30.94 -54.44
N SER A 152 -17.44 31.25 -55.50
CA SER A 152 -16.49 30.30 -56.09
C SER A 152 -15.37 29.89 -55.16
N ILE A 153 -14.90 30.80 -54.29
CA ILE A 153 -13.90 30.52 -53.26
C ILE A 153 -14.50 29.58 -52.22
N LYS A 154 -15.73 29.87 -51.75
CA LYS A 154 -16.48 29.02 -50.84
C LYS A 154 -16.70 27.62 -51.40
N ALA A 155 -17.12 27.50 -52.66
CA ALA A 155 -17.24 26.20 -53.32
C ALA A 155 -15.91 25.48 -53.48
N GLY A 156 -14.83 26.21 -53.79
CA GLY A 156 -13.48 25.70 -53.86
C GLY A 156 -12.96 25.18 -52.51
N LEU A 157 -13.25 25.91 -51.42
CA LEU A 157 -12.92 25.50 -50.05
C LEU A 157 -13.72 24.26 -49.62
N LEU A 158 -14.99 24.16 -49.98
CA LEU A 158 -15.81 22.97 -49.73
C LEU A 158 -15.24 21.74 -50.46
N ALA A 159 -14.89 21.91 -51.75
CA ALA A 159 -14.27 20.85 -52.55
C ALA A 159 -12.90 20.44 -52.00
N TYR A 160 -12.11 21.40 -51.49
CA TYR A 160 -10.87 21.13 -50.78
C TYR A 160 -11.10 20.35 -49.48
N PHE A 161 -12.05 20.80 -48.65
CA PHE A 161 -12.50 20.11 -47.45
C PHE A 161 -12.88 18.65 -47.74
N LEU A 162 -13.77 18.41 -48.69
CA LEU A 162 -14.24 17.05 -49.03
C LEU A 162 -13.10 16.15 -49.53
N ARG A 163 -12.18 16.71 -50.32
CA ARG A 163 -10.97 15.94 -50.78
C ARG A 163 -10.07 15.57 -49.64
N VAL A 164 -9.73 16.51 -48.75
CA VAL A 164 -8.84 16.24 -47.62
C VAL A 164 -9.52 15.30 -46.63
N ALA A 165 -10.81 15.54 -46.31
CA ALA A 165 -11.58 14.65 -45.44
C ALA A 165 -11.67 13.23 -45.99
N GLY A 166 -11.89 13.07 -47.29
CA GLY A 166 -11.86 11.77 -47.95
C GLY A 166 -10.50 11.10 -47.87
N LEU A 167 -9.42 11.84 -48.09
CA LEU A 167 -8.06 11.33 -47.95
C LEU A 167 -7.73 10.89 -46.51
N VAL A 168 -8.13 11.71 -45.51
CA VAL A 168 -7.99 11.39 -44.07
C VAL A 168 -8.70 10.08 -43.74
N VAL A 169 -9.93 9.89 -44.21
CA VAL A 169 -10.66 8.63 -43.97
C VAL A 169 -9.94 7.42 -44.59
N ILE A 170 -9.45 7.57 -45.82
CA ILE A 170 -8.73 6.48 -46.51
C ILE A 170 -7.45 6.14 -45.78
N ILE A 171 -6.63 7.14 -45.42
CA ILE A 171 -5.37 6.93 -44.69
C ILE A 171 -5.67 6.28 -43.35
N SER A 172 -6.63 6.82 -42.58
CA SER A 172 -7.01 6.28 -41.28
C SER A 172 -7.48 4.82 -41.38
N LEU A 173 -8.25 4.50 -42.43
CA LEU A 173 -8.69 3.12 -42.66
C LEU A 173 -7.51 2.19 -43.00
N VAL A 174 -6.64 2.60 -43.92
CA VAL A 174 -5.47 1.79 -44.35
C VAL A 174 -4.52 1.55 -43.16
N VAL A 175 -4.18 2.62 -42.41
CA VAL A 175 -3.31 2.52 -41.25
C VAL A 175 -3.94 1.63 -40.17
N THR A 176 -5.23 1.79 -39.90
CA THR A 176 -5.94 1.00 -38.88
C THR A 176 -6.00 -0.46 -39.26
N VAL A 177 -6.36 -0.78 -40.51
CA VAL A 177 -6.41 -2.17 -41.01
C VAL A 177 -5.01 -2.78 -41.04
N GLY A 178 -4.02 -2.05 -41.52
CA GLY A 178 -2.62 -2.50 -41.51
C GLY A 178 -2.11 -2.80 -40.10
N THR A 179 -2.33 -1.88 -39.17
CA THR A 179 -1.96 -2.07 -37.76
C THR A 179 -2.69 -3.25 -37.13
N TRP A 180 -3.99 -3.39 -37.40
CA TRP A 180 -4.79 -4.49 -36.87
C TRP A 180 -4.30 -5.86 -37.40
N LEU A 181 -3.99 -5.96 -38.69
CA LEU A 181 -3.46 -7.16 -39.30
C LEU A 181 -2.09 -7.53 -38.71
N THR A 182 -1.20 -6.56 -38.66
CA THR A 182 0.15 -6.75 -38.12
C THR A 182 0.10 -7.18 -36.66
N LEU A 183 -0.69 -6.48 -35.84
CA LEU A 183 -0.85 -6.82 -34.42
C LEU A 183 -1.43 -8.21 -34.22
N ARG A 184 -2.38 -8.61 -35.06
CA ARG A 184 -2.99 -9.94 -35.01
C ARG A 184 -1.98 -11.05 -35.27
N TRP A 185 -1.14 -10.89 -36.29
CA TRP A 185 -0.16 -11.93 -36.67
C TRP A 185 1.06 -11.97 -35.76
N ILE A 186 1.56 -10.81 -35.40
CA ILE A 186 2.83 -10.71 -34.65
C ILE A 186 2.60 -10.92 -33.17
N VAL A 187 1.47 -10.46 -32.61
CA VAL A 187 1.26 -10.43 -31.15
C VAL A 187 0.09 -11.32 -30.73
N VAL A 188 -1.10 -11.12 -31.29
CA VAL A 188 -2.32 -11.73 -30.75
C VAL A 188 -2.34 -13.24 -30.91
N ASN A 189 -2.08 -13.74 -32.12
CA ASN A 189 -2.10 -15.19 -32.38
C ASN A 189 -1.09 -15.94 -31.53
N PRO A 190 0.18 -15.52 -31.43
CA PRO A 190 1.15 -16.17 -30.54
C PRO A 190 0.74 -16.15 -29.07
N ILE A 191 0.15 -15.04 -28.58
CA ILE A 191 -0.35 -14.96 -27.20
C ILE A 191 -1.51 -15.94 -26.98
N LEU A 192 -2.42 -16.08 -27.94
CA LEU A 192 -3.53 -17.02 -27.84
C LEU A 192 -3.03 -18.48 -27.82
N ASN A 193 -2.02 -18.78 -28.63
CA ASN A 193 -1.37 -20.10 -28.64
C ASN A 193 -0.65 -20.36 -27.31
N LEU A 194 0.09 -19.37 -26.81
CA LEU A 194 0.73 -19.48 -25.49
C LEU A 194 -0.29 -19.68 -24.36
N ARG A 195 -1.43 -18.96 -24.42
CA ARG A 195 -2.53 -19.17 -23.48
C ARG A 195 -3.07 -20.61 -23.53
N GLN A 196 -3.25 -21.17 -24.74
CA GLN A 196 -3.72 -22.57 -24.87
C GLN A 196 -2.69 -23.54 -24.31
N ASP A 197 -1.41 -23.30 -24.57
CA ASP A 197 -0.34 -24.13 -24.03
C ASP A 197 -0.26 -24.03 -22.50
N LEU A 198 -0.48 -22.82 -21.94
CA LEU A 198 -0.58 -22.63 -20.49
C LEU A 198 -1.74 -23.42 -19.85
N VAL A 199 -2.91 -23.42 -20.50
CA VAL A 199 -4.07 -24.20 -20.02
C VAL A 199 -3.77 -25.69 -20.07
N ARG A 200 -3.25 -26.19 -21.21
CA ARG A 200 -2.86 -27.60 -21.37
C ARG A 200 -1.78 -28.01 -20.38
N ALA A 201 -0.81 -27.13 -20.13
CA ALA A 201 0.22 -27.36 -19.13
C ALA A 201 -0.38 -27.51 -17.73
N GLY A 202 -1.33 -26.64 -17.38
CA GLY A 202 -2.04 -26.71 -16.10
C GLY A 202 -2.86 -28.01 -15.95
N GLU A 203 -3.58 -28.41 -17.01
CA GLU A 203 -4.35 -29.66 -17.03
C GLU A 203 -3.44 -30.91 -16.93
N ALA A 204 -2.32 -30.93 -17.68
CA ALA A 204 -1.36 -32.03 -17.63
C ALA A 204 -0.72 -32.17 -16.24
N LEU A 205 -0.38 -31.04 -15.60
CA LEU A 205 0.17 -31.02 -14.25
C LEU A 205 -0.86 -31.45 -13.18
N SER A 206 -2.14 -31.13 -13.39
CA SER A 206 -3.21 -31.48 -12.42
C SER A 206 -3.67 -32.95 -12.51
N HIS A 207 -3.55 -33.58 -13.69
CA HIS A 207 -4.02 -34.94 -13.93
C HIS A 207 -2.91 -35.96 -14.15
N ASP A 208 -1.67 -35.57 -13.86
CA ASP A 208 -0.50 -36.47 -13.98
C ASP A 208 -0.34 -37.10 -15.37
N GLN A 209 -0.67 -36.36 -16.43
CA GLN A 209 -0.55 -36.80 -17.80
C GLN A 209 0.86 -36.57 -18.35
N GLN A 210 1.25 -37.35 -19.38
CA GLN A 210 2.52 -37.15 -20.08
C GLN A 210 2.63 -35.70 -20.60
N THR A 211 3.85 -35.19 -20.66
CA THR A 211 4.18 -33.84 -21.12
C THR A 211 3.46 -33.52 -22.43
N PRO A 212 2.54 -32.57 -22.50
CA PRO A 212 1.84 -32.23 -23.72
C PRO A 212 2.78 -31.56 -24.73
N GLU A 213 2.53 -31.81 -26.04
CA GLU A 213 3.20 -31.03 -27.08
C GLU A 213 2.68 -29.58 -27.07
N PHE A 214 3.58 -28.64 -26.82
CA PHE A 214 3.28 -27.23 -26.82
C PHE A 214 3.48 -26.63 -28.21
N TYR A 215 2.44 -26.03 -28.77
CA TYR A 215 2.49 -25.35 -30.06
C TYR A 215 3.46 -24.17 -30.07
N SER A 216 3.52 -23.40 -28.97
CA SER A 216 4.41 -22.27 -28.83
C SER A 216 5.91 -22.64 -28.88
N VAL A 217 6.25 -23.91 -28.59
CA VAL A 217 7.64 -24.39 -28.57
C VAL A 217 8.15 -24.68 -29.98
N THR A 218 7.27 -24.98 -30.94
CA THR A 218 7.65 -25.28 -32.35
C THR A 218 8.06 -24.02 -33.11
N VAL A 219 7.74 -22.83 -32.61
CA VAL A 219 8.04 -21.57 -33.29
C VAL A 219 9.24 -20.90 -32.62
N GLN A 220 10.38 -20.90 -33.31
CA GLN A 220 11.56 -20.14 -32.84
C GLN A 220 11.35 -18.65 -33.11
N ARG A 221 11.36 -17.85 -32.06
CA ARG A 221 11.27 -16.37 -32.09
C ARG A 221 12.43 -15.78 -31.31
N ASN A 222 12.96 -14.68 -31.86
CA ASN A 222 14.08 -13.93 -31.25
C ASN A 222 13.66 -12.53 -30.74
N ASP A 223 12.36 -12.37 -30.45
CA ASP A 223 11.77 -11.16 -29.89
C ASP A 223 11.35 -11.38 -28.41
N GLU A 224 10.80 -10.34 -27.79
CA GLU A 224 10.35 -10.33 -26.39
C GLU A 224 9.31 -11.44 -26.13
N LEU A 225 8.46 -11.73 -27.11
CA LEU A 225 7.50 -12.81 -26.99
C LEU A 225 8.19 -14.18 -27.02
N GLY A 226 9.27 -14.32 -27.79
CA GLY A 226 10.14 -15.49 -27.75
C GLY A 226 10.80 -15.68 -26.39
N GLU A 227 11.15 -14.60 -25.69
CA GLU A 227 11.66 -14.66 -24.31
C GLU A 227 10.59 -15.18 -23.34
N VAL A 228 9.36 -14.68 -23.45
CA VAL A 228 8.24 -15.16 -22.63
C VAL A 228 7.97 -16.65 -22.87
N ILE A 229 8.01 -17.11 -24.14
CA ILE A 229 7.84 -18.52 -24.48
C ILE A 229 8.97 -19.38 -23.87
N ARG A 230 10.21 -18.90 -23.94
CA ARG A 230 11.37 -19.59 -23.31
C ARG A 230 11.22 -19.64 -21.78
N ALA A 231 10.82 -18.52 -21.17
CA ALA A 231 10.57 -18.46 -19.73
C ALA A 231 9.43 -19.41 -19.30
N PHE A 232 8.34 -19.48 -20.08
CA PHE A 232 7.26 -20.43 -19.85
C PHE A 232 7.75 -21.87 -19.90
N ARG A 233 8.55 -22.23 -20.93
CA ARG A 233 9.13 -23.58 -21.06
C ARG A 233 10.01 -23.94 -19.86
N GLN A 234 10.88 -23.01 -19.45
CA GLN A 234 11.73 -23.21 -18.28
C GLN A 234 10.90 -23.37 -17.00
N MET A 235 9.86 -22.55 -16.85
CA MET A 235 8.94 -22.65 -15.72
C MET A 235 8.22 -24.00 -15.71
N TYR A 236 7.67 -24.44 -16.85
CA TYR A 236 6.99 -25.73 -16.95
C TYR A 236 7.92 -26.90 -16.63
N GLN A 237 9.15 -26.89 -17.19
CA GLN A 237 10.15 -27.91 -16.87
C GLN A 237 10.46 -27.93 -15.37
N ARG A 238 10.70 -26.77 -14.76
CA ARG A 238 10.96 -26.69 -13.33
C ARG A 238 9.79 -27.20 -12.49
N ILE A 239 8.56 -26.89 -12.88
CA ILE A 239 7.36 -27.36 -12.18
C ILE A 239 7.22 -28.88 -12.36
N SER A 240 7.39 -29.40 -13.59
CA SER A 240 7.33 -30.84 -13.88
C SER A 240 8.40 -31.60 -13.09
N ASP A 241 9.64 -31.10 -13.08
CA ASP A 241 10.73 -31.68 -12.30
C ASP A 241 10.45 -31.62 -10.79
N ALA A 242 9.85 -30.50 -10.34
CA ALA A 242 9.47 -30.34 -8.95
C ALA A 242 8.34 -31.30 -8.55
N ILE A 243 7.34 -31.52 -9.43
CA ILE A 243 6.26 -32.50 -9.21
C ILE A 243 6.81 -33.92 -9.17
N ASN A 244 7.67 -34.29 -10.12
CA ASN A 244 8.31 -35.61 -10.14
C ASN A 244 9.17 -35.82 -8.89
N LYS A 245 9.93 -34.79 -8.50
CA LYS A 245 10.70 -34.82 -7.26
C LYS A 245 9.81 -34.91 -6.04
N ARG A 246 8.67 -34.19 -6.07
CA ARG A 246 7.67 -34.26 -4.99
C ARG A 246 7.10 -35.67 -4.87
N ARG A 247 6.80 -36.34 -5.97
CA ARG A 247 6.27 -37.71 -5.99
C ARG A 247 7.28 -38.72 -5.41
N GLN A 248 8.54 -38.59 -5.81
CA GLN A 248 9.62 -39.40 -5.20
C GLN A 248 9.76 -39.12 -3.71
N VAL A 249 9.57 -37.85 -3.32
CA VAL A 249 9.58 -37.44 -1.90
C VAL A 249 8.33 -37.94 -1.17
N GLU A 250 7.15 -37.94 -1.81
CA GLU A 250 5.90 -38.47 -1.21
C GLU A 250 5.98 -39.98 -0.98
N GLU A 251 6.54 -40.75 -1.95
CA GLU A 251 6.81 -42.19 -1.77
C GLU A 251 7.84 -42.44 -0.66
N ALA A 252 8.91 -41.62 -0.60
CA ALA A 252 9.89 -41.67 0.48
C ALA A 252 9.29 -41.16 1.81
N LEU A 253 8.35 -40.19 1.74
CA LEU A 253 7.68 -39.64 2.90
C LEU A 253 6.74 -40.66 3.55
N GLN A 254 6.09 -41.51 2.76
CA GLN A 254 5.22 -42.56 3.29
C GLN A 254 6.02 -43.60 4.09
N VAL A 255 7.20 -43.97 3.59
CA VAL A 255 8.14 -44.81 4.33
C VAL A 255 8.72 -44.08 5.55
N SER A 256 8.97 -42.76 5.42
CA SER A 256 9.44 -41.91 6.51
C SER A 256 8.34 -41.64 7.54
N PHE A 257 7.04 -41.67 7.16
CA PHE A 257 5.94 -41.39 8.07
C PHE A 257 5.86 -42.44 9.19
N GLU A 258 6.06 -43.73 8.85
CA GLU A 258 6.13 -44.78 9.85
C GLU A 258 7.36 -44.63 10.76
N GLN A 259 8.47 -44.13 10.20
CA GLN A 259 9.65 -43.79 11.00
C GLN A 259 9.41 -42.57 11.88
N VAL A 260 8.73 -41.54 11.36
CA VAL A 260 8.37 -40.32 12.10
C VAL A 260 7.42 -40.61 13.23
N GLU A 261 6.50 -41.55 13.07
CA GLU A 261 5.58 -41.96 14.13
C GLU A 261 6.34 -42.63 15.29
N ALA A 262 7.30 -43.48 14.96
CA ALA A 262 8.20 -44.07 15.96
C ALA A 262 9.09 -43.01 16.62
N TYR A 263 9.68 -42.10 15.84
CA TYR A 263 10.47 -41.00 16.37
C TYR A 263 9.63 -39.99 17.15
N SER A 264 8.36 -39.77 16.74
CA SER A 264 7.44 -38.90 17.49
C SER A 264 7.15 -39.46 18.89
N GLN A 265 6.98 -40.79 18.99
CA GLN A 265 6.82 -41.44 20.29
C GLN A 265 8.09 -41.31 21.13
N GLU A 266 9.26 -41.52 20.54
CA GLU A 266 10.53 -41.36 21.23
C GLU A 266 10.76 -39.89 21.66
N LEU A 267 10.46 -38.92 20.76
CA LEU A 267 10.55 -37.49 21.04
C LEU A 267 9.58 -37.08 22.17
N ASN A 268 8.34 -37.57 22.15
CA ASN A 268 7.38 -37.30 23.22
C ASN A 268 7.89 -37.84 24.57
N ASN A 269 8.56 -38.98 24.57
CA ASN A 269 9.20 -39.50 25.78
C ASN A 269 10.37 -38.61 26.24
N GLU A 270 11.16 -38.09 25.32
CA GLU A 270 12.25 -37.16 25.64
C GLU A 270 11.71 -35.80 26.12
N LEU A 271 10.65 -35.29 25.51
CA LEU A 271 9.98 -34.05 25.94
C LEU A 271 9.36 -34.23 27.35
N GLU A 272 8.79 -35.40 27.64
CA GLU A 272 8.28 -35.68 29.00
C GLU A 272 9.42 -35.75 30.05
N LYS A 273 10.59 -36.24 29.65
CA LYS A 273 11.79 -36.11 30.51
C LYS A 273 12.17 -34.63 30.68
N GLY A 274 12.15 -33.84 29.58
CA GLY A 274 12.40 -32.41 29.62
C GLY A 274 11.42 -31.68 30.55
N ARG A 275 10.12 -32.02 30.48
CA ARG A 275 9.10 -31.52 31.40
C ARG A 275 9.42 -31.79 32.84
N ARG A 276 9.82 -33.03 33.17
CA ARG A 276 10.21 -33.38 34.55
C ARG A 276 11.41 -32.56 35.00
N MET A 277 12.38 -32.33 34.14
CA MET A 277 13.51 -31.45 34.45
C MET A 277 13.05 -30.00 34.65
N GLN A 278 12.17 -29.47 33.79
CA GLN A 278 11.63 -28.12 33.89
C GLN A 278 10.87 -27.91 35.22
N ILE A 279 10.00 -28.86 35.59
CA ILE A 279 9.30 -28.82 36.89
C ILE A 279 10.30 -28.76 38.04
N ASN A 280 11.46 -29.43 37.94
CA ASN A 280 12.52 -29.37 38.96
C ASN A 280 13.25 -28.01 38.99
N PHE A 281 13.18 -27.19 37.91
CA PHE A 281 13.63 -25.80 37.98
C PHE A 281 12.67 -24.90 38.77
N LEU A 282 11.37 -25.20 38.78
CA LEU A 282 10.43 -24.48 39.63
C LEU A 282 10.65 -24.85 41.09
N PRO A 283 10.34 -23.95 42.04
CA PRO A 283 10.53 -24.25 43.45
C PRO A 283 9.63 -25.42 43.88
N GLY A 284 10.24 -26.56 44.23
CA GLY A 284 9.51 -27.74 44.71
C GLY A 284 8.80 -27.51 46.05
N GLN A 285 9.31 -26.62 46.86
CA GLN A 285 8.64 -26.08 48.06
C GLN A 285 8.78 -24.56 48.04
N LEU A 286 7.66 -23.87 48.09
CA LEU A 286 7.66 -22.43 48.23
C LEU A 286 8.10 -22.04 49.64
N MET A 287 8.96 -21.04 49.70
CA MET A 287 9.35 -20.41 50.93
C MET A 287 8.12 -19.83 51.63
N GLN A 288 8.06 -20.02 52.93
CA GLN A 288 7.00 -19.46 53.78
C GLN A 288 7.68 -18.54 54.83
N PRO A 289 7.83 -17.24 54.54
CA PRO A 289 8.35 -16.31 55.56
C PRO A 289 7.42 -16.26 56.78
N PRO A 290 7.92 -16.01 57.96
CA PRO A 290 7.04 -15.83 59.14
C PRO A 290 5.98 -14.75 58.89
N GLY A 291 4.72 -15.06 59.18
CA GLY A 291 3.61 -14.13 58.95
C GLY A 291 3.11 -14.08 57.51
N TRP A 292 3.61 -14.92 56.63
CA TRP A 292 3.20 -14.98 55.22
C TRP A 292 2.84 -16.40 54.79
N GLU A 293 1.91 -16.48 53.85
CA GLU A 293 1.52 -17.69 53.13
C GLU A 293 1.70 -17.48 51.65
N ILE A 294 2.45 -18.37 50.98
CA ILE A 294 2.69 -18.30 49.54
C ILE A 294 2.23 -19.61 48.91
N ALA A 295 1.39 -19.49 47.87
CA ALA A 295 0.90 -20.61 47.08
C ALA A 295 1.11 -20.34 45.61
N ALA A 296 1.30 -21.41 44.83
CA ALA A 296 1.35 -21.33 43.37
C ALA A 296 0.52 -22.45 42.75
N TYR A 297 0.04 -22.17 41.57
CA TYR A 297 -0.62 -23.14 40.70
C TYR A 297 0.06 -23.10 39.33
N PHE A 298 0.40 -24.29 38.80
CA PHE A 298 1.08 -24.40 37.51
C PHE A 298 0.54 -25.60 36.75
N LYS A 299 -0.04 -25.36 35.59
CA LYS A 299 -0.56 -26.38 34.69
C LYS A 299 -0.15 -26.06 33.27
N PRO A 300 0.89 -26.71 32.74
CA PRO A 300 1.33 -26.56 31.36
C PRO A 300 0.24 -27.00 30.36
N ALA A 301 0.12 -26.30 29.23
CA ALA A 301 -0.72 -26.72 28.11
C ALA A 301 -0.05 -27.79 27.25
N ARG A 302 1.27 -27.78 27.20
CA ARG A 302 2.09 -28.73 26.43
C ARG A 302 3.04 -29.51 27.35
N GLN A 303 3.95 -30.30 26.75
CA GLN A 303 4.94 -31.05 27.49
C GLN A 303 5.90 -30.15 28.26
N VAL A 304 6.23 -28.98 27.70
CA VAL A 304 7.06 -27.98 28.37
C VAL A 304 6.41 -26.59 28.21
N ALA A 305 6.60 -25.72 29.18
CA ALA A 305 5.95 -24.44 29.34
C ALA A 305 6.90 -23.26 29.10
N GLY A 306 6.35 -22.13 28.64
CA GLY A 306 7.00 -20.82 28.66
C GLY A 306 6.92 -20.15 30.04
N ASP A 307 5.83 -20.41 30.71
CA ASP A 307 5.50 -19.84 32.01
C ASP A 307 6.43 -20.29 33.12
N PHE A 308 6.66 -19.40 34.07
CA PHE A 308 7.30 -19.77 35.33
C PHE A 308 6.92 -18.85 36.48
N TYR A 309 7.09 -19.36 37.66
CA TYR A 309 7.09 -18.59 38.90
C TYR A 309 8.31 -18.93 39.72
N ASP A 310 8.72 -18.02 40.59
CA ASP A 310 9.77 -18.27 41.55
C ASP A 310 9.61 -17.41 42.80
N VAL A 311 10.11 -17.90 43.92
CA VAL A 311 10.13 -17.18 45.20
C VAL A 311 11.46 -17.49 45.90
N PHE A 312 12.20 -16.46 46.26
CA PHE A 312 13.53 -16.62 46.83
C PHE A 312 13.91 -15.48 47.77
N ARG A 313 14.89 -15.75 48.65
CA ARG A 313 15.44 -14.71 49.52
C ARG A 313 16.37 -13.78 48.79
N ILE A 314 16.25 -12.50 49.10
CA ILE A 314 17.15 -11.45 48.64
C ILE A 314 18.08 -11.09 49.81
N PRO A 315 19.35 -10.68 49.54
CA PRO A 315 20.22 -10.11 50.58
C PRO A 315 19.52 -8.96 51.31
N GLY A 316 19.65 -8.92 52.62
CA GLY A 316 18.94 -7.93 53.45
C GLY A 316 17.66 -8.44 54.12
N GLY A 317 17.20 -9.68 53.80
CA GLY A 317 16.06 -10.31 54.46
C GLY A 317 14.75 -10.24 53.68
N SER A 318 14.69 -9.41 52.64
CA SER A 318 13.54 -9.28 51.74
C SER A 318 13.28 -10.53 50.93
N VAL A 319 12.08 -10.69 50.42
CA VAL A 319 11.63 -11.81 49.59
C VAL A 319 11.33 -11.32 48.17
N GLY A 320 12.09 -11.87 47.21
CA GLY A 320 11.81 -11.69 45.80
C GLY A 320 10.87 -12.77 45.28
N PHE A 321 9.93 -12.36 44.44
CA PHE A 321 9.09 -13.28 43.71
C PHE A 321 8.89 -12.82 42.28
N VAL A 322 8.74 -13.80 41.39
CA VAL A 322 8.49 -13.54 39.97
C VAL A 322 7.37 -14.43 39.46
N ILE A 323 6.53 -13.91 38.59
CA ILE A 323 5.65 -14.64 37.72
C ILE A 323 5.84 -14.09 36.30
N ALA A 324 5.98 -14.97 35.33
CA ALA A 324 6.36 -14.59 33.98
C ALA A 324 5.84 -15.59 32.97
N ASP A 325 5.59 -15.05 31.78
CA ASP A 325 5.30 -15.79 30.57
C ASP A 325 6.32 -15.41 29.48
N VAL A 326 7.03 -16.41 28.97
CA VAL A 326 7.98 -16.25 27.87
C VAL A 326 7.23 -16.41 26.56
N CYS A 327 7.36 -15.43 25.68
CA CYS A 327 6.76 -15.48 24.35
C CYS A 327 7.10 -16.79 23.64
N ASP A 328 6.18 -17.27 22.78
CA ASP A 328 6.26 -18.56 22.11
C ASP A 328 6.01 -19.76 23.06
N LYS A 329 5.95 -20.97 22.51
CA LYS A 329 5.61 -22.20 23.25
C LYS A 329 6.58 -23.32 22.91
N GLY A 330 6.78 -24.23 23.85
CA GLY A 330 7.60 -25.42 23.66
C GLY A 330 9.03 -25.26 24.13
N VAL A 331 9.99 -26.00 23.52
CA VAL A 331 11.35 -26.13 24.03
C VAL A 331 12.10 -24.81 24.08
N GLY A 332 11.91 -23.94 23.08
CA GLY A 332 12.52 -22.60 23.03
C GLY A 332 12.11 -21.77 24.24
N ALA A 333 10.82 -21.59 24.44
CA ALA A 333 10.26 -20.86 25.57
C ALA A 333 10.73 -21.48 26.91
N ALA A 334 10.73 -22.82 27.02
CA ALA A 334 11.19 -23.52 28.20
C ALA A 334 12.69 -23.28 28.54
N LEU A 335 13.54 -23.18 27.52
CA LEU A 335 14.95 -22.84 27.70
C LEU A 335 15.14 -21.38 28.11
N PHE A 336 14.41 -20.48 27.48
CA PHE A 336 14.41 -19.06 27.83
C PHE A 336 13.82 -18.82 29.22
N MET A 337 12.78 -19.56 29.59
CA MET A 337 12.24 -19.56 30.95
C MET A 337 13.34 -19.86 31.98
N ALA A 338 14.11 -20.93 31.76
CA ALA A 338 15.22 -21.29 32.66
C ALA A 338 16.31 -20.22 32.68
N LEU A 339 16.61 -19.59 31.53
CA LEU A 339 17.56 -18.49 31.41
C LEU A 339 17.06 -17.24 32.14
N PHE A 340 15.83 -16.75 31.84
CA PHE A 340 15.21 -15.60 32.51
C PHE A 340 15.22 -15.80 34.04
N ARG A 341 14.72 -16.93 34.49
CA ARG A 341 14.68 -17.26 35.92
C ARG A 341 16.08 -17.24 36.55
N SER A 342 17.06 -17.83 35.88
CA SER A 342 18.44 -17.89 36.39
C SER A 342 19.09 -16.52 36.46
N LEU A 343 18.91 -15.69 35.38
CA LEU A 343 19.43 -14.33 35.33
C LEU A 343 18.81 -13.45 36.42
N ILE A 344 17.49 -13.51 36.59
CA ILE A 344 16.79 -12.77 37.66
C ILE A 344 17.33 -13.15 39.03
N ARG A 345 17.50 -14.43 39.31
CA ARG A 345 18.08 -14.90 40.59
C ARG A 345 19.52 -14.42 40.81
N ILE A 346 20.37 -14.56 39.78
CA ILE A 346 21.77 -14.14 39.84
C ILE A 346 21.88 -12.64 40.08
N PHE A 347 21.18 -11.86 39.25
CA PHE A 347 21.31 -10.40 39.30
C PHE A 347 20.63 -9.76 40.52
N SER A 348 19.58 -10.38 41.06
CA SER A 348 18.93 -9.89 42.29
C SER A 348 19.67 -10.27 43.59
N GLY A 349 20.56 -11.24 43.53
CA GLY A 349 21.36 -11.70 44.70
C GLY A 349 22.80 -11.25 44.70
N GLN A 350 23.35 -10.78 43.57
CA GLN A 350 24.78 -10.47 43.44
C GLN A 350 24.98 -9.11 42.78
N THR A 351 25.41 -8.13 43.54
CA THR A 351 25.75 -6.78 43.04
C THR A 351 27.11 -6.70 42.36
N SER A 352 27.92 -7.76 42.43
CA SER A 352 29.23 -7.83 41.77
C SER A 352 29.50 -9.24 41.26
N VAL A 353 29.15 -9.51 40.02
CA VAL A 353 29.65 -10.69 39.29
C VAL A 353 31.01 -10.32 38.70
N ASN A 354 32.07 -10.52 39.46
CA ASN A 354 33.44 -10.32 38.98
C ASN A 354 33.71 -11.30 37.84
N GLY A 355 33.80 -10.75 36.59
CA GLY A 355 34.26 -11.52 35.42
C GLY A 355 33.24 -11.81 34.34
N LEU A 356 31.95 -11.44 34.47
CA LEU A 356 31.08 -11.35 33.32
C LEU A 356 31.34 -10.00 32.61
N PRO A 357 31.63 -9.97 31.29
CA PRO A 357 31.69 -8.74 30.54
C PRO A 357 30.25 -8.21 30.37
N LEU A 358 29.71 -7.63 31.44
CA LEU A 358 28.51 -6.81 31.35
C LEU A 358 28.96 -5.52 30.68
N THR A 359 28.78 -5.46 29.34
CA THR A 359 28.99 -4.26 28.54
C THR A 359 27.87 -3.22 28.76
N CYS A 360 27.35 -3.14 29.99
CA CYS A 360 26.59 -1.98 30.42
C CYS A 360 27.61 -0.97 30.95
N SER A 361 27.73 0.16 30.32
CA SER A 361 28.53 1.25 30.85
C SER A 361 27.99 1.59 32.25
N ASP A 362 28.91 1.65 33.25
CA ASP A 362 28.57 2.10 34.59
C ASP A 362 27.76 3.41 34.60
N ALA A 363 27.98 4.26 33.57
CA ALA A 363 27.22 5.49 33.35
C ALA A 363 25.71 5.29 33.14
N LEU A 364 25.23 4.13 32.63
CA LEU A 364 23.79 3.85 32.50
C LEU A 364 23.19 3.36 33.83
N LEU A 365 23.97 2.65 34.63
CA LEU A 365 23.57 2.28 35.97
C LEU A 365 23.50 3.51 36.88
N ASP A 366 24.46 4.46 36.75
CA ASP A 366 24.46 5.74 37.47
C ASP A 366 23.29 6.65 37.04
N GLN A 367 22.91 6.64 35.75
CA GLN A 367 21.73 7.38 35.30
C GLN A 367 20.39 6.82 35.83
N MET A 368 20.33 5.52 36.10
CA MET A 368 19.18 4.95 36.79
C MET A 368 19.13 5.37 38.26
N ASP A 369 20.29 5.54 38.91
CA ASP A 369 20.35 6.03 40.28
C ASP A 369 19.97 7.52 40.40
N GLU A 370 20.26 8.37 39.41
CA GLU A 370 19.89 9.80 39.44
C GLU A 370 18.39 10.06 39.25
N HIS A 371 17.66 9.22 38.46
CA HIS A 371 16.25 9.44 38.13
C HIS A 371 15.27 8.55 38.92
N GLN A 372 15.73 7.45 39.52
CA GLN A 372 14.94 6.54 40.35
C GLN A 372 15.08 6.78 41.86
N ASN A 373 15.72 7.87 42.25
CA ASN A 373 15.72 8.31 43.64
C ASN A 373 14.29 8.75 44.04
N ASN A 374 13.36 7.79 44.05
CA ASN A 374 12.17 7.88 44.88
C ASN A 374 12.70 7.58 46.32
N PRO A 375 12.85 8.57 47.18
CA PRO A 375 13.44 8.38 48.54
C PRO A 375 12.63 7.43 49.41
N SER A 376 11.50 6.93 48.88
CA SER A 376 10.60 6.00 49.56
C SER A 376 10.95 4.51 49.33
N VAL A 377 11.74 4.16 48.29
CA VAL A 377 12.10 2.75 48.02
C VAL A 377 13.38 2.38 48.72
N ALA A 378 13.38 1.26 49.45
CA ALA A 378 14.55 0.76 50.16
C ALA A 378 15.69 0.42 49.16
N PRO A 379 16.95 0.75 49.47
CA PRO A 379 18.09 0.53 48.56
C PRO A 379 18.30 -0.95 48.14
N ASP A 380 17.99 -1.89 48.99
CA ASP A 380 18.05 -3.32 48.72
C ASP A 380 16.96 -3.74 47.72
N HIS A 381 15.75 -3.17 47.81
CA HIS A 381 14.69 -3.36 46.80
C HIS A 381 15.10 -2.83 45.42
N VAL A 382 15.66 -1.60 45.38
CA VAL A 382 16.15 -1.01 44.11
C VAL A 382 17.23 -1.90 43.49
N THR A 383 18.18 -2.36 44.30
CA THR A 383 19.27 -3.23 43.87
C THR A 383 18.74 -4.55 43.29
N ALA A 384 17.77 -5.17 43.95
CA ALA A 384 17.15 -6.40 43.45
C ALA A 384 16.37 -6.18 42.17
N LEU A 385 15.62 -5.10 42.07
CA LEU A 385 14.79 -4.76 40.89
C LEU A 385 15.63 -4.39 39.65
N LYS A 386 16.88 -3.90 39.84
CA LYS A 386 17.83 -3.73 38.73
C LYS A 386 18.11 -5.04 37.97
N ALA A 387 17.84 -6.20 38.57
CA ALA A 387 17.95 -7.49 37.90
C ALA A 387 17.12 -7.55 36.60
N ILE A 388 15.97 -6.89 36.55
CA ILE A 388 15.11 -6.89 35.37
C ILE A 388 15.77 -6.11 34.23
N TYR A 389 16.36 -4.94 34.52
CA TYR A 389 17.12 -4.19 33.54
C TYR A 389 18.32 -4.96 32.98
N LEU A 390 19.09 -5.61 33.87
CA LEU A 390 20.24 -6.41 33.47
C LEU A 390 19.82 -7.63 32.64
N THR A 391 18.74 -8.30 33.05
CA THR A 391 18.15 -9.41 32.29
C THR A 391 17.66 -8.96 30.92
N ASN A 392 16.94 -7.84 30.85
CA ASN A 392 16.48 -7.25 29.58
C ASN A 392 17.67 -7.03 28.63
N ASN A 393 18.69 -6.33 29.09
CA ASN A 393 19.86 -6.02 28.26
C ASN A 393 20.63 -7.27 27.85
N TYR A 394 20.80 -8.23 28.77
CA TYR A 394 21.44 -9.48 28.44
C TYR A 394 20.72 -10.22 27.32
N ILE A 395 19.40 -10.36 27.43
CA ILE A 395 18.58 -11.05 26.42
C ILE A 395 18.59 -10.28 25.11
N ALA A 396 18.29 -8.98 25.13
CA ALA A 396 18.21 -8.16 23.93
C ALA A 396 19.53 -8.08 23.16
N LEU A 397 20.67 -7.97 23.86
CA LEU A 397 21.98 -7.84 23.23
C LEU A 397 22.56 -9.17 22.74
N ASN A 398 22.31 -10.28 23.46
CA ASN A 398 22.94 -11.55 23.14
C ASN A 398 22.02 -12.52 22.38
N HIS A 399 20.72 -12.30 22.45
CA HIS A 399 19.71 -13.20 21.89
C HIS A 399 18.64 -12.47 21.07
N GLY A 400 18.86 -11.20 20.72
CA GLY A 400 17.91 -10.37 19.96
C GLY A 400 17.49 -10.98 18.61
N ASP A 401 18.40 -11.70 17.95
CA ASP A 401 18.12 -12.38 16.68
C ASP A 401 17.06 -13.50 16.80
N LEU A 402 16.85 -14.01 18.02
CA LEU A 402 15.85 -15.04 18.30
C LEU A 402 14.46 -14.47 18.59
N ALA A 403 14.34 -13.16 18.70
CA ALA A 403 13.10 -12.43 19.01
C ALA A 403 12.35 -12.98 20.25
N MET A 404 13.11 -13.50 21.23
CA MET A 404 12.56 -14.05 22.48
C MET A 404 12.50 -12.98 23.55
N PHE A 405 11.35 -12.80 24.15
CA PHE A 405 11.09 -11.87 25.23
C PHE A 405 10.14 -12.50 26.26
N ALA A 406 9.97 -11.86 27.39
CA ALA A 406 9.02 -12.31 28.38
C ALA A 406 8.17 -11.14 28.90
N THR A 407 6.91 -11.39 29.16
CA THR A 407 6.13 -10.59 30.08
C THR A 407 6.42 -11.07 31.49
N LEU A 408 6.71 -10.18 32.41
CA LEU A 408 7.00 -10.61 33.78
C LEU A 408 6.60 -9.54 34.81
N PHE A 409 6.23 -10.04 35.98
CA PHE A 409 6.13 -9.25 37.19
C PHE A 409 7.19 -9.72 38.18
N PHE A 410 8.08 -8.83 38.57
CA PHE A 410 9.05 -9.08 39.62
C PHE A 410 8.83 -8.16 40.82
N GLY A 411 8.49 -8.74 41.95
CA GLY A 411 8.21 -8.04 43.19
C GLY A 411 9.25 -8.37 44.28
N VAL A 412 9.50 -7.38 45.10
CA VAL A 412 10.35 -7.49 46.32
C VAL A 412 9.52 -7.03 47.50
N ILE A 413 9.30 -7.92 48.44
CA ILE A 413 8.54 -7.67 49.67
C ILE A 413 9.50 -7.60 50.85
N ASP A 414 9.35 -6.56 51.66
CA ASP A 414 9.85 -6.53 53.02
C ASP A 414 8.86 -7.26 53.95
N PRO A 415 9.23 -8.44 54.51
CA PRO A 415 8.29 -9.24 55.31
C PRO A 415 7.80 -8.56 56.57
N ASP A 416 8.60 -7.67 57.16
CA ASP A 416 8.26 -7.00 58.41
C ASP A 416 7.25 -5.86 58.21
N SER A 417 7.49 -5.00 57.22
CA SER A 417 6.63 -3.85 56.97
C SER A 417 5.45 -4.16 56.03
N GLY A 418 5.57 -5.18 55.17
CA GLY A 418 4.64 -5.51 54.11
C GLY A 418 4.76 -4.60 52.88
N VAL A 419 5.79 -3.77 52.79
CA VAL A 419 6.06 -2.92 51.63
C VAL A 419 6.51 -3.79 50.46
N LEU A 420 5.80 -3.64 49.35
CA LEU A 420 6.09 -4.26 48.06
C LEU A 420 6.61 -3.20 47.09
N SER A 421 7.81 -3.40 46.58
CA SER A 421 8.35 -2.70 45.44
C SER A 421 8.38 -3.63 44.24
N TYR A 422 7.96 -3.18 43.04
CA TYR A 422 7.84 -4.08 41.91
C TYR A 422 8.15 -3.41 40.56
N ILE A 423 8.47 -4.24 39.59
CA ILE A 423 8.48 -3.95 38.17
C ILE A 423 7.51 -4.91 37.50
N ASN A 424 6.55 -4.36 36.74
CA ASN A 424 5.68 -5.09 35.84
C ASN A 424 6.13 -4.80 34.39
N GLY A 425 6.87 -5.71 33.81
CA GLY A 425 7.38 -5.65 32.44
C GLY A 425 6.38 -6.24 31.44
N GLY A 426 5.30 -5.53 31.15
CA GLY A 426 4.29 -5.91 30.17
C GLY A 426 3.44 -7.13 30.56
N HIS A 427 3.48 -7.58 31.80
CA HIS A 427 2.72 -8.71 32.29
C HIS A 427 1.30 -8.30 32.67
N GLU A 428 0.40 -9.29 32.77
CA GLU A 428 -0.95 -9.06 33.28
C GLU A 428 -0.90 -8.38 34.66
N PRO A 429 -1.84 -7.47 34.94
CA PRO A 429 -1.85 -6.75 36.21
C PRO A 429 -2.12 -7.71 37.37
N LEU A 430 -1.31 -7.63 38.44
CA LEU A 430 -1.56 -8.34 39.68
C LEU A 430 -2.61 -7.63 40.50
N PHE A 431 -3.42 -8.38 41.23
CA PHE A 431 -4.45 -7.85 42.11
C PHE A 431 -4.09 -8.00 43.57
N ILE A 432 -4.37 -6.96 44.36
CA ILE A 432 -4.41 -7.05 45.83
C ILE A 432 -5.88 -7.26 46.22
N VAL A 433 -6.16 -8.38 46.84
CA VAL A 433 -7.48 -8.77 47.31
C VAL A 433 -7.55 -8.58 48.82
N GLY A 434 -8.60 -7.93 49.30
CA GLY A 434 -8.79 -7.69 50.73
C GLY A 434 -9.23 -8.95 51.50
N PRO A 435 -9.18 -8.92 52.81
CA PRO A 435 -9.56 -10.05 53.65
C PRO A 435 -11.04 -10.42 53.54
N ASP A 436 -11.89 -9.47 53.22
CA ASP A 436 -13.34 -9.68 53.04
C ASP A 436 -13.71 -10.01 51.58
N GLY A 437 -12.71 -10.22 50.69
CA GLY A 437 -12.87 -10.31 49.26
C GLY A 437 -12.82 -8.94 48.59
N GLY A 438 -12.87 -8.95 47.25
CA GLY A 438 -12.81 -7.77 46.42
C GLY A 438 -11.41 -7.21 46.16
N VAL A 439 -11.25 -6.62 44.99
CA VAL A 439 -9.97 -6.05 44.54
C VAL A 439 -9.75 -4.68 45.20
N LYS A 440 -8.72 -4.57 46.04
CA LYS A 440 -8.28 -3.31 46.68
C LYS A 440 -7.41 -2.49 45.75
N ASP A 441 -6.52 -3.13 44.99
CA ASP A 441 -5.57 -2.44 44.11
C ASP A 441 -5.22 -3.31 42.91
N ARG A 442 -4.82 -2.66 41.81
CA ARG A 442 -4.42 -3.29 40.56
C ARG A 442 -3.04 -2.81 40.15
N LEU A 443 -2.05 -3.68 40.22
CA LEU A 443 -0.66 -3.37 39.94
C LEU A 443 -0.40 -3.48 38.43
N ALA A 444 -0.66 -2.39 37.73
CA ALA A 444 -0.53 -2.31 36.29
C ALA A 444 0.93 -2.35 35.80
N SER A 445 1.13 -2.49 34.48
CA SER A 445 2.44 -2.48 33.85
C SER A 445 3.21 -1.20 34.16
N THR A 446 4.50 -1.32 34.50
CA THR A 446 5.44 -0.22 34.76
C THR A 446 6.50 -0.07 33.67
N GLY A 447 6.49 -0.94 32.66
CA GLY A 447 7.37 -0.94 31.52
C GLY A 447 6.93 -1.97 30.48
N PRO A 448 7.55 -1.99 29.30
CA PRO A 448 7.26 -2.98 28.27
C PRO A 448 7.80 -4.36 28.64
N SER A 449 7.51 -5.38 27.83
CA SER A 449 8.03 -6.74 27.98
C SER A 449 9.57 -6.77 27.96
N VAL A 450 10.14 -7.73 28.65
CA VAL A 450 11.58 -7.82 28.93
C VAL A 450 12.29 -8.65 27.85
N GLY A 451 13.35 -8.10 27.27
CA GLY A 451 14.18 -8.77 26.26
C GLY A 451 13.95 -8.27 24.82
N ILE A 452 13.05 -7.33 24.58
CA ILE A 452 12.74 -6.83 23.24
C ILE A 452 13.84 -5.89 22.72
N GLU A 453 14.18 -4.86 23.50
CA GLU A 453 15.18 -3.86 23.13
C GLU A 453 16.15 -3.60 24.28
N PRO A 454 17.42 -3.33 24.00
CA PRO A 454 18.36 -2.98 25.07
C PRO A 454 18.06 -1.56 25.59
N ASN A 455 18.50 -1.31 26.82
CA ASN A 455 18.42 0.00 27.48
C ASN A 455 17.00 0.53 27.73
N ILE A 456 16.00 -0.35 27.73
CA ILE A 456 14.65 -0.02 28.15
C ILE A 456 14.64 0.40 29.61
N ARG A 457 13.88 1.45 29.94
CA ARG A 457 13.65 1.90 31.31
C ARG A 457 12.39 1.27 31.88
N PHE A 458 12.50 0.70 33.07
CA PHE A 458 11.38 0.18 33.84
C PHE A 458 11.16 1.09 35.06
N ASN A 459 9.94 1.50 35.28
CA ASN A 459 9.60 2.26 36.48
C ASN A 459 9.36 1.31 37.66
N ILE A 460 9.71 1.74 38.87
CA ILE A 460 9.44 0.98 40.09
C ILE A 460 8.08 1.43 40.64
N GLY A 461 7.14 0.48 40.71
CA GLY A 461 5.90 0.65 41.47
C GLY A 461 6.12 0.30 42.94
N GLN A 462 5.35 0.92 43.81
CA GLN A 462 5.39 0.62 45.26
C GLN A 462 3.98 0.58 45.82
N THR A 463 3.72 -0.41 46.67
CA THR A 463 2.47 -0.53 47.41
C THR A 463 2.73 -1.23 48.73
N ARG A 464 1.71 -1.50 49.51
CA ARG A 464 1.80 -2.21 50.78
C ARG A 464 0.68 -3.21 50.92
N LEU A 465 1.05 -4.42 51.34
CA LEU A 465 0.05 -5.41 51.73
C LEU A 465 -0.21 -5.27 53.25
N ASP A 466 -1.46 -5.04 53.60
CA ASP A 466 -1.93 -5.06 54.97
C ASP A 466 -2.17 -6.50 55.48
N PRO A 467 -2.19 -6.75 56.76
CA PRO A 467 -2.55 -8.05 57.31
C PRO A 467 -3.92 -8.51 56.78
N GLY A 468 -3.98 -9.74 56.25
CA GLY A 468 -5.15 -10.33 55.60
C GLY A 468 -5.19 -10.18 54.09
N ASP A 469 -4.45 -9.24 53.50
CA ASP A 469 -4.40 -9.05 52.07
C ASP A 469 -3.74 -10.22 51.33
N ILE A 470 -4.23 -10.51 50.12
CA ILE A 470 -3.66 -11.51 49.22
C ILE A 470 -3.27 -10.82 47.91
N LEU A 471 -2.01 -10.83 47.55
CA LEU A 471 -1.55 -10.47 46.20
C LEU A 471 -1.71 -11.69 45.30
N VAL A 472 -2.38 -11.52 44.15
CA VAL A 472 -2.61 -12.57 43.15
C VAL A 472 -2.01 -12.16 41.82
N GLY A 473 -1.08 -12.96 41.32
CA GLY A 473 -0.54 -12.88 39.96
C GLY A 473 -1.02 -14.09 39.14
N TYR A 474 -1.17 -13.89 37.83
CA TYR A 474 -1.61 -14.91 36.89
C TYR A 474 -1.07 -14.60 35.50
N THR A 475 -0.89 -15.63 34.68
CA THR A 475 -0.54 -15.49 33.26
C THR A 475 -1.81 -15.42 32.41
N ASP A 476 -1.68 -14.95 31.17
CA ASP A 476 -2.80 -14.75 30.25
C ASP A 476 -3.62 -16.02 30.00
N GLY A 477 -2.99 -17.22 30.09
CA GLY A 477 -3.68 -18.50 30.00
C GLY A 477 -4.83 -18.70 31.00
N VAL A 478 -4.93 -17.88 32.07
CA VAL A 478 -6.10 -17.85 32.95
C VAL A 478 -7.28 -17.15 32.28
N VAL A 479 -7.09 -15.93 31.78
CA VAL A 479 -8.15 -15.10 31.21
C VAL A 479 -8.47 -15.48 29.76
N GLU A 480 -7.50 -16.05 29.05
CA GLU A 480 -7.62 -16.57 27.71
C GLU A 480 -8.00 -18.06 27.65
N ALA A 481 -8.27 -18.67 28.79
CA ALA A 481 -8.79 -20.03 28.83
C ALA A 481 -10.05 -20.13 27.96
N CYS A 482 -10.01 -21.00 26.94
CA CYS A 482 -11.00 -21.07 25.88
C CYS A 482 -11.93 -22.27 26.09
N ALA A 483 -13.24 -22.01 26.05
CA ALA A 483 -14.26 -23.05 26.05
C ALA A 483 -14.45 -23.65 24.65
N SER A 484 -15.16 -24.78 24.55
CA SER A 484 -15.45 -25.46 23.29
C SER A 484 -16.25 -24.64 22.27
N ASP A 485 -16.94 -23.60 22.72
CA ASP A 485 -17.68 -22.64 21.87
C ASP A 485 -16.82 -21.46 21.41
N GLY A 486 -15.54 -21.41 21.81
CA GLY A 486 -14.60 -20.34 21.49
C GLY A 486 -14.65 -19.13 22.43
N GLY A 487 -15.46 -19.17 23.49
CA GLY A 487 -15.52 -18.11 24.49
C GLY A 487 -14.35 -18.16 25.46
N PHE A 488 -13.76 -16.99 25.77
CA PHE A 488 -12.69 -16.88 26.76
C PHE A 488 -13.27 -16.78 28.19
N PHE A 489 -12.46 -17.19 29.18
CA PHE A 489 -12.82 -17.04 30.61
C PHE A 489 -13.00 -15.58 30.99
N THR A 490 -12.15 -14.71 30.50
CA THR A 490 -12.12 -13.25 30.62
C THR A 490 -11.76 -12.70 32.00
N MET A 491 -11.28 -11.45 31.99
CA MET A 491 -10.93 -10.68 33.18
C MET A 491 -12.12 -10.49 34.14
N ASP A 492 -13.30 -10.30 33.61
CA ASP A 492 -14.51 -10.05 34.42
C ASP A 492 -14.88 -11.27 35.29
N ARG A 493 -14.74 -12.47 34.76
CA ARG A 493 -14.94 -13.71 35.54
C ARG A 493 -13.86 -13.93 36.58
N LEU A 494 -12.60 -13.62 36.23
CA LEU A 494 -11.52 -13.68 37.20
C LEU A 494 -11.81 -12.71 38.37
N VAL A 495 -12.13 -11.46 38.10
CA VAL A 495 -12.44 -10.44 39.11
C VAL A 495 -13.65 -10.87 39.97
N ALA A 496 -14.71 -11.39 39.34
CA ALA A 496 -15.85 -11.92 40.08
C ALA A 496 -15.48 -13.08 41.05
N THR A 497 -14.47 -13.90 40.68
CA THR A 497 -13.96 -14.96 41.57
C THR A 497 -13.17 -14.37 42.74
N LEU A 498 -12.55 -13.18 42.57
CA LEU A 498 -11.82 -12.48 43.63
C LEU A 498 -12.72 -11.74 44.61
N ASP A 499 -14.00 -11.52 44.28
CA ASP A 499 -14.96 -10.83 45.16
C ASP A 499 -15.35 -11.67 46.38
N GLU A 500 -15.14 -12.97 46.35
CA GLU A 500 -15.41 -13.84 47.47
C GLU A 500 -14.21 -13.93 48.43
N PRO A 501 -14.42 -13.84 49.75
CA PRO A 501 -13.34 -13.99 50.74
C PRO A 501 -12.62 -15.33 50.58
N ALA A 502 -11.30 -15.34 50.86
CA ALA A 502 -10.51 -16.54 50.90
C ALA A 502 -9.75 -16.65 52.21
N SER A 503 -9.81 -17.82 52.87
CA SER A 503 -9.13 -18.05 54.15
C SER A 503 -7.64 -18.31 54.00
N SER A 504 -7.19 -18.63 52.76
CA SER A 504 -5.77 -18.91 52.47
C SER A 504 -5.41 -18.54 51.03
N ALA A 505 -4.13 -18.31 50.77
CA ALA A 505 -3.61 -18.12 49.41
C ALA A 505 -3.92 -19.32 48.50
N LYS A 506 -3.78 -20.52 49.07
CA LYS A 506 -4.07 -21.75 48.30
C LYS A 506 -5.53 -21.87 47.93
N GLU A 507 -6.44 -21.62 48.86
CA GLU A 507 -7.92 -21.68 48.58
C GLU A 507 -8.32 -20.76 47.42
N LEU A 508 -7.77 -19.53 47.40
CA LEU A 508 -8.04 -18.60 46.32
C LEU A 508 -7.58 -19.13 44.96
N LEU A 509 -6.35 -19.66 44.89
CA LEU A 509 -5.85 -20.26 43.65
C LEU A 509 -6.63 -21.50 43.21
N ASP A 510 -6.99 -22.38 44.15
CA ASP A 510 -7.78 -23.57 43.85
C ASP A 510 -9.19 -23.20 43.30
N ARG A 511 -9.80 -22.13 43.83
CA ARG A 511 -11.09 -21.61 43.37
C ARG A 511 -10.98 -21.04 41.95
N ILE A 512 -9.97 -20.23 41.66
CA ILE A 512 -9.73 -19.71 40.30
C ILE A 512 -9.49 -20.87 39.33
N ALA A 513 -8.63 -21.82 39.70
CA ALA A 513 -8.32 -22.99 38.89
C ALA A 513 -9.56 -23.84 38.59
N ALA A 514 -10.46 -24.03 39.56
CA ALA A 514 -11.71 -24.74 39.37
C ALA A 514 -12.63 -24.00 38.39
N GLY A 515 -12.76 -22.68 38.52
CA GLY A 515 -13.56 -21.86 37.59
C GLY A 515 -13.03 -21.91 36.16
N VAL A 516 -11.71 -21.83 35.99
CA VAL A 516 -11.06 -21.96 34.67
C VAL A 516 -11.29 -23.34 34.08
N GLN A 517 -11.12 -24.41 34.89
CA GLN A 517 -11.34 -25.78 34.42
C GLN A 517 -12.80 -26.06 34.02
N GLU A 518 -13.74 -25.56 34.81
CA GLU A 518 -15.18 -25.67 34.51
C GLU A 518 -15.49 -24.94 33.19
N HIS A 519 -14.88 -23.80 32.95
CA HIS A 519 -15.05 -23.05 31.72
C HIS A 519 -14.46 -23.76 30.49
N ILE A 520 -13.26 -24.31 30.58
CA ILE A 520 -12.61 -25.10 29.52
C ILE A 520 -13.46 -26.32 29.16
N GLY A 521 -14.01 -27.01 30.19
CA GLY A 521 -14.84 -28.21 30.01
C GLY A 521 -14.08 -29.34 29.30
N ALA A 522 -14.57 -29.73 28.11
CA ALA A 522 -14.00 -30.81 27.30
C ALA A 522 -13.00 -30.32 26.24
N ALA A 523 -12.75 -29.01 26.14
CA ALA A 523 -11.76 -28.46 25.20
C ALA A 523 -10.33 -28.71 25.67
N ASP A 524 -9.39 -28.71 24.72
CA ASP A 524 -7.97 -28.75 25.05
C ASP A 524 -7.53 -27.41 25.66
N GLN A 525 -6.64 -27.49 26.67
CA GLN A 525 -6.07 -26.30 27.27
C GLN A 525 -5.22 -25.55 26.23
N PHE A 526 -5.56 -24.27 26.00
CA PHE A 526 -4.94 -23.46 24.95
C PHE A 526 -3.56 -22.93 25.32
N ASP A 527 -3.39 -22.47 26.57
CA ASP A 527 -2.15 -21.90 27.07
C ASP A 527 -1.77 -22.39 28.46
N ASP A 528 -0.53 -22.14 28.87
CA ASP A 528 -0.05 -22.46 30.20
C ASP A 528 -0.84 -21.65 31.23
N VAL A 529 -1.27 -22.29 32.29
CA VAL A 529 -2.00 -21.64 33.39
C VAL A 529 -1.09 -21.59 34.59
N THR A 530 -0.58 -20.40 34.88
CA THR A 530 0.30 -20.15 36.03
C THR A 530 -0.31 -19.08 36.92
N MET A 531 -0.36 -19.35 38.21
CA MET A 531 -0.81 -18.41 39.22
C MET A 531 0.09 -18.43 40.45
N LEU A 532 0.27 -17.28 41.07
CA LEU A 532 1.02 -17.09 42.32
C LEU A 532 0.20 -16.22 43.26
N ALA A 533 0.00 -16.70 44.50
CA ALA A 533 -0.66 -15.91 45.52
C ALA A 533 0.23 -15.77 46.76
N ILE A 534 0.28 -14.54 47.27
CA ILE A 534 1.09 -14.18 48.45
C ILE A 534 0.17 -13.47 49.45
N ARG A 535 -0.07 -14.10 50.59
CA ARG A 535 -0.93 -13.59 51.65
C ARG A 535 -0.13 -13.10 52.82
N ARG A 536 -0.44 -11.91 53.33
CA ARG A 536 0.06 -11.43 54.61
C ARG A 536 -0.88 -11.91 55.74
N ILE A 537 -0.40 -12.69 56.69
CA ILE A 537 -1.24 -13.24 57.78
C ILE A 537 -1.35 -12.20 58.91
N HIS A 538 -0.21 -11.64 59.34
CA HIS A 538 -0.14 -10.64 60.44
C HIS A 538 1.06 -9.68 60.29
#